data_39bfcbb8a614fe77ad19bdaee7890f5d
#
_entry.id   39bfcbb8a614fe77ad19bdaee7890f5d
#
_cell.length_a   1.000
_cell.length_b   1.000
_cell.length_c   1.000
_cell.angle_alpha   90.00
_cell.angle_beta   90.00
_cell.angle_gamma   90.00
#
_symmetry.space_group_name_H-M   'P 1'
#
loop_
_entity.id
_entity.type
_entity.pdbx_description
1 polymer ?
#
loop_
_entity_poly.entity_id
_entity_poly.type
_entity_poly.pdbx_seq_one_letter_code
_entity_poly.pdbx_strand_id
1 'polypeptide(L)'
;MAGALIKHISSTDNPQYKLLKKIAGASRERRKLVQTLLDGVHLLEALANASAELHLLVLRAGAESVPEIAHCVTRFPETQMLVLSDSLFDAISPVDHPTGILGLMPIPQPPLHRFDCCVLLENIQDPGNLGSILRTAAAAGADAVYLSSGCAEAWSPKALRAGMGAHFKLAIHEQQELTEVVNQFDAVFATSSAATQSIYTYDLTGKVAFLFGNEGAGLSPAMLAIATRPITIPMPGKIDSLNVAAAVAVCLFERVRQLLLKPV
;
A
#
# COMPACT_ATOMS: atom_id res chain seq x y z
N MET A 1 21.11 18.02 -24.14
CA MET A 1 20.23 17.59 -23.06
C MET A 1 18.95 18.39 -23.19
N ALA A 2 17.84 17.79 -23.57
CA ALA A 2 16.54 18.43 -23.53
C ALA A 2 16.19 18.62 -22.05
N GLY A 3 16.20 19.87 -21.59
CA GLY A 3 15.85 20.16 -20.20
C GLY A 3 14.38 19.82 -19.96
N ALA A 4 14.07 19.20 -18.82
CA ALA A 4 12.71 18.94 -18.39
C ALA A 4 11.88 20.24 -18.53
N LEU A 5 10.70 20.14 -19.14
CA LEU A 5 9.84 21.30 -19.36
C LEU A 5 9.27 21.76 -18.01
N ILE A 6 9.75 22.89 -17.50
CA ILE A 6 9.25 23.49 -16.26
C ILE A 6 8.11 24.47 -16.60
N LYS A 7 6.95 24.27 -15.98
CA LYS A 7 5.80 25.15 -16.17
C LYS A 7 5.31 25.71 -14.83
N HIS A 8 5.19 27.03 -14.73
CA HIS A 8 4.65 27.70 -13.55
C HIS A 8 3.13 27.88 -13.66
N ILE A 9 2.40 27.53 -12.60
CA ILE A 9 0.96 27.66 -12.53
C ILE A 9 0.57 28.45 -11.28
N SER A 10 -0.19 29.52 -11.49
CA SER A 10 -0.74 30.38 -10.44
C SER A 10 -2.28 30.48 -10.47
N SER A 11 -2.92 29.89 -11.49
CA SER A 11 -4.38 29.95 -11.65
C SER A 11 -5.04 28.62 -11.31
N THR A 12 -6.12 28.66 -10.53
CA THR A 12 -7.01 27.52 -10.24
C THR A 12 -7.73 27.00 -11.49
N ASP A 13 -7.81 27.79 -12.55
CA ASP A 13 -8.48 27.42 -13.80
C ASP A 13 -7.62 26.56 -14.74
N ASN A 14 -6.35 26.42 -14.43
CA ASN A 14 -5.44 25.60 -15.23
C ASN A 14 -5.91 24.13 -15.27
N PRO A 15 -6.02 23.50 -16.45
CA PRO A 15 -6.52 22.13 -16.59
C PRO A 15 -5.67 21.09 -15.84
N GLN A 16 -4.35 21.22 -15.82
CA GLN A 16 -3.45 20.30 -15.10
C GLN A 16 -3.65 20.42 -13.59
N TYR A 17 -3.80 21.66 -13.06
CA TYR A 17 -4.12 21.87 -11.66
C TYR A 17 -5.48 21.26 -11.27
N LYS A 18 -6.52 21.46 -12.11
CA LYS A 18 -7.85 20.86 -11.88
C LYS A 18 -7.79 19.32 -11.83
N LEU A 19 -6.95 18.71 -12.68
CA LEU A 19 -6.71 17.27 -12.65
C LEU A 19 -6.06 16.83 -11.32
N LEU A 20 -4.96 17.48 -10.92
CA LEU A 20 -4.27 17.19 -9.66
C LEU A 20 -5.21 17.30 -8.46
N LYS A 21 -6.04 18.36 -8.41
CA LYS A 21 -7.00 18.57 -7.34
C LYS A 21 -8.06 17.46 -7.26
N LYS A 22 -8.53 16.95 -8.41
CA LYS A 22 -9.47 15.81 -8.45
C LYS A 22 -8.82 14.54 -7.90
N ILE A 23 -7.60 14.24 -8.31
CA ILE A 23 -6.85 13.05 -7.87
C ILE A 23 -6.54 13.13 -6.37
N ALA A 24 -6.11 14.30 -5.88
CA ALA A 24 -5.85 14.52 -4.46
C ALA A 24 -7.09 14.27 -3.59
N GLY A 25 -8.26 14.81 -4.03
CA GLY A 25 -9.46 14.88 -3.21
C GLY A 25 -10.34 13.63 -3.20
N ALA A 26 -10.30 12.78 -4.24
CA ALA A 26 -11.34 11.75 -4.38
C ALA A 26 -10.84 10.38 -4.85
N SER A 27 -11.15 9.34 -4.07
CA SER A 27 -10.90 7.93 -4.42
C SER A 27 -11.52 7.54 -5.77
N ARG A 28 -12.75 7.98 -6.03
CA ARG A 28 -13.43 7.74 -7.31
C ARG A 28 -12.64 8.26 -8.52
N GLU A 29 -12.03 9.44 -8.39
CA GLU A 29 -11.26 10.04 -9.48
C GLU A 29 -9.92 9.30 -9.68
N ARG A 30 -9.24 8.89 -8.61
CA ARG A 30 -8.02 8.06 -8.68
C ARG A 30 -8.29 6.74 -9.39
N ARG A 31 -9.34 6.03 -9.01
CA ARG A 31 -9.75 4.77 -9.67
C ARG A 31 -10.13 4.97 -11.13
N LYS A 32 -10.91 6.02 -11.45
CA LYS A 32 -11.34 6.31 -12.82
C LYS A 32 -10.16 6.64 -13.73
N LEU A 33 -9.20 7.41 -13.24
CA LEU A 33 -8.04 7.85 -14.00
C LEU A 33 -6.87 6.87 -13.91
N VAL A 34 -6.96 5.89 -13.00
CA VAL A 34 -5.89 4.93 -12.69
C VAL A 34 -4.59 5.67 -12.34
N GLN A 35 -4.71 6.75 -11.54
CA GLN A 35 -3.58 7.59 -11.13
C GLN A 35 -3.68 7.95 -9.66
N THR A 36 -2.51 8.18 -9.04
CA THR A 36 -2.41 8.66 -7.66
C THR A 36 -1.32 9.72 -7.50
N LEU A 37 -1.34 10.41 -6.36
CA LEU A 37 -0.31 11.36 -5.96
C LEU A 37 0.56 10.76 -4.84
N LEU A 38 1.85 10.78 -5.07
CA LEU A 38 2.87 10.53 -4.06
C LEU A 38 3.21 11.85 -3.37
N ASP A 39 3.31 11.85 -2.04
CA ASP A 39 3.69 13.02 -1.26
C ASP A 39 5.04 12.80 -0.59
N GLY A 40 5.97 13.69 -0.95
CA GLY A 40 7.28 13.78 -0.34
C GLY A 40 8.38 12.96 -1.00
N VAL A 41 9.61 13.32 -0.67
CA VAL A 41 10.84 12.76 -1.24
C VAL A 41 10.93 11.24 -1.05
N HIS A 42 10.60 10.73 0.14
CA HIS A 42 10.71 9.28 0.43
C HIS A 42 9.91 8.39 -0.53
N LEU A 43 8.67 8.77 -0.86
CA LEU A 43 7.85 7.99 -1.80
C LEU A 43 8.36 8.09 -3.22
N LEU A 44 8.87 9.25 -3.62
CA LEU A 44 9.48 9.44 -4.93
C LEU A 44 10.79 8.68 -5.08
N GLU A 45 11.63 8.64 -4.05
CA GLU A 45 12.84 7.81 -4.04
C GLU A 45 12.51 6.32 -4.11
N ALA A 46 11.48 5.89 -3.37
CA ALA A 46 11.02 4.50 -3.44
C ALA A 46 10.51 4.13 -4.85
N LEU A 47 9.78 5.06 -5.50
CA LEU A 47 9.34 4.93 -6.88
C LEU A 47 10.56 4.80 -7.84
N ALA A 48 11.53 5.70 -7.72
CA ALA A 48 12.74 5.71 -8.55
C ALA A 48 13.54 4.41 -8.38
N ASN A 49 13.68 3.91 -7.15
CA ASN A 49 14.37 2.65 -6.85
C ASN A 49 13.65 1.42 -7.41
N ALA A 50 12.34 1.51 -7.59
CA ALA A 50 11.53 0.48 -8.24
C ALA A 50 11.50 0.62 -9.77
N SER A 51 12.13 1.64 -10.33
CA SER A 51 12.07 1.99 -11.77
C SER A 51 10.64 2.10 -12.29
N ALA A 52 9.71 2.55 -11.44
CA ALA A 52 8.32 2.73 -11.79
C ALA A 52 8.09 4.10 -12.46
N GLU A 53 7.04 4.18 -13.26
CA GLU A 53 6.73 5.35 -14.08
C GLU A 53 6.27 6.53 -13.24
N LEU A 54 6.75 7.74 -13.58
CA LEU A 54 6.29 9.00 -13.05
C LEU A 54 5.85 9.91 -14.18
N HIS A 55 4.59 10.34 -14.16
CA HIS A 55 4.03 11.19 -15.21
C HIS A 55 4.39 12.68 -15.03
N LEU A 56 4.46 13.13 -13.77
CA LEU A 56 4.62 14.56 -13.48
C LEU A 56 5.22 14.75 -12.09
N LEU A 57 6.20 15.67 -12.00
CA LEU A 57 6.65 16.25 -10.74
C LEU A 57 5.91 17.57 -10.47
N VAL A 58 5.49 17.77 -9.23
CA VAL A 58 4.82 18.99 -8.80
C VAL A 58 5.59 19.57 -7.62
N LEU A 59 6.10 20.77 -7.79
CA LEU A 59 6.87 21.48 -6.78
C LEU A 59 6.09 22.67 -6.24
N ARG A 60 6.25 22.96 -4.97
CA ARG A 60 5.90 24.25 -4.38
C ARG A 60 6.91 25.30 -4.89
N ALA A 61 6.48 26.51 -5.11
CA ALA A 61 7.38 27.60 -5.50
C ALA A 61 8.53 27.77 -4.47
N GLY A 62 9.77 27.77 -4.95
CA GLY A 62 10.98 27.85 -4.12
C GLY A 62 11.46 26.51 -3.52
N ALA A 63 10.69 25.42 -3.62
CA ALA A 63 11.10 24.11 -3.11
C ALA A 63 12.28 23.50 -3.90
N GLU A 64 12.49 23.95 -5.13
CA GLU A 64 13.63 23.55 -5.95
C GLU A 64 14.99 23.93 -5.34
N SER A 65 15.01 24.88 -4.42
CA SER A 65 16.21 25.29 -3.69
C SER A 65 16.53 24.42 -2.47
N VAL A 66 15.59 23.56 -2.04
CA VAL A 66 15.79 22.61 -0.93
C VAL A 66 16.68 21.46 -1.41
N PRO A 67 17.87 21.24 -0.79
CA PRO A 67 18.84 20.27 -1.30
C PRO A 67 18.30 18.85 -1.50
N GLU A 68 17.47 18.38 -0.58
CA GLU A 68 16.84 17.04 -0.64
C GLU A 68 15.89 16.93 -1.83
N ILE A 69 15.08 17.97 -2.10
CA ILE A 69 14.15 18.01 -3.23
C ILE A 69 14.94 18.13 -4.55
N ALA A 70 15.94 18.99 -4.60
CA ALA A 70 16.80 19.16 -5.77
C ALA A 70 17.46 17.82 -6.14
N HIS A 71 17.97 17.08 -5.16
CA HIS A 71 18.53 15.74 -5.38
C HIS A 71 17.48 14.76 -5.91
N CYS A 72 16.30 14.70 -5.29
CA CYS A 72 15.20 13.83 -5.72
C CYS A 72 14.80 14.11 -7.17
N VAL A 73 14.71 15.38 -7.58
CA VAL A 73 14.37 15.79 -8.97
C VAL A 73 15.36 15.21 -9.98
N THR A 74 16.66 15.11 -9.65
CA THR A 74 17.68 14.55 -10.57
C THR A 74 17.43 13.08 -10.92
N ARG A 75 16.63 12.35 -10.10
CA ARG A 75 16.24 10.97 -10.36
C ARG A 75 15.22 10.84 -11.50
N PHE A 76 14.61 11.95 -11.94
CA PHE A 76 13.54 11.99 -12.94
C PHE A 76 13.84 13.00 -14.07
N PRO A 77 14.94 12.84 -14.81
CA PRO A 77 15.45 13.85 -15.73
C PRO A 77 14.52 14.13 -16.93
N GLU A 78 13.69 13.15 -17.31
CA GLU A 78 12.78 13.25 -18.45
C GLU A 78 11.35 13.66 -18.03
N THR A 79 11.08 13.75 -16.71
CA THR A 79 9.72 14.00 -16.21
C THR A 79 9.39 15.49 -16.26
N GLN A 80 8.24 15.84 -16.82
CA GLN A 80 7.72 17.21 -16.79
C GLN A 80 7.57 17.71 -15.35
N MET A 81 7.88 19.00 -15.11
CA MET A 81 7.72 19.64 -13.80
C MET A 81 6.70 20.77 -13.85
N LEU A 82 5.82 20.80 -12.85
CA LEU A 82 4.96 21.92 -12.54
C LEU A 82 5.42 22.59 -11.26
N VAL A 83 5.53 23.91 -11.27
CA VAL A 83 5.76 24.71 -10.07
C VAL A 83 4.48 25.46 -9.73
N LEU A 84 3.93 25.19 -8.56
CA LEU A 84 2.68 25.77 -8.06
C LEU A 84 2.97 26.86 -7.02
N SER A 85 2.15 27.91 -7.01
CA SER A 85 2.14 28.85 -5.87
C SER A 85 1.80 28.13 -4.58
N ASP A 86 2.20 28.68 -3.43
CA ASP A 86 1.98 28.08 -2.10
C ASP A 86 0.52 27.67 -1.88
N SER A 87 -0.41 28.57 -2.14
CA SER A 87 -1.84 28.32 -1.94
C SER A 87 -2.39 27.20 -2.82
N LEU A 88 -1.89 27.04 -4.06
CA LEU A 88 -2.30 25.96 -4.96
C LEU A 88 -1.70 24.64 -4.52
N PHE A 89 -0.45 24.64 -4.09
CA PHE A 89 0.23 23.44 -3.60
C PHE A 89 -0.45 22.90 -2.33
N ASP A 90 -0.69 23.76 -1.35
CA ASP A 90 -1.34 23.40 -0.09
C ASP A 90 -2.75 22.84 -0.31
N ALA A 91 -3.49 23.38 -1.29
CA ALA A 91 -4.85 22.92 -1.60
C ALA A 91 -4.91 21.52 -2.23
N ILE A 92 -3.80 20.95 -2.68
CA ILE A 92 -3.73 19.59 -3.23
C ILE A 92 -2.86 18.66 -2.37
N SER A 93 -2.10 19.20 -1.43
CA SER A 93 -1.31 18.37 -0.50
C SER A 93 -2.23 17.59 0.44
N PRO A 94 -1.95 16.29 0.65
CA PRO A 94 -2.73 15.46 1.57
C PRO A 94 -2.33 15.64 3.04
N VAL A 95 -1.44 16.58 3.35
CA VAL A 95 -0.87 16.80 4.69
C VAL A 95 -0.87 18.27 5.06
N ASP A 96 -0.96 18.55 6.36
CA ASP A 96 -0.95 19.91 6.91
C ASP A 96 0.41 20.61 6.75
N HIS A 97 1.49 19.82 6.76
CA HIS A 97 2.87 20.31 6.61
C HIS A 97 3.57 19.61 5.46
N PRO A 98 3.30 20.01 4.20
CA PRO A 98 3.87 19.36 3.05
C PRO A 98 5.36 19.67 2.89
N THR A 99 6.11 18.68 2.38
CA THR A 99 7.54 18.83 2.11
C THR A 99 7.86 19.74 0.94
N GLY A 100 6.88 19.99 0.06
CA GLY A 100 7.04 20.87 -1.10
C GLY A 100 7.21 20.12 -2.42
N ILE A 101 7.10 18.79 -2.43
CA ILE A 101 7.17 17.98 -3.65
C ILE A 101 6.09 16.90 -3.67
N LEU A 102 5.41 16.77 -4.82
CA LEU A 102 4.48 15.68 -5.10
C LEU A 102 4.84 15.02 -6.45
N GLY A 103 4.43 13.79 -6.63
CA GLY A 103 4.54 13.08 -7.90
C GLY A 103 3.21 12.51 -8.35
N LEU A 104 2.82 12.73 -9.60
CA LEU A 104 1.68 12.07 -10.24
C LEU A 104 2.18 10.81 -10.95
N MET A 105 1.64 9.65 -10.57
CA MET A 105 2.00 8.37 -11.17
C MET A 105 0.78 7.57 -11.60
N PRO A 106 0.90 6.67 -12.60
CA PRO A 106 -0.11 5.68 -12.88
C PRO A 106 -0.16 4.64 -11.76
N ILE A 107 -1.35 4.16 -11.40
CA ILE A 107 -1.50 3.03 -10.47
C ILE A 107 -1.10 1.77 -11.24
N PRO A 108 -0.07 1.01 -10.78
CA PRO A 108 0.38 -0.18 -11.47
C PRO A 108 -0.71 -1.24 -11.53
N GLN A 109 -0.80 -1.93 -12.66
CA GLN A 109 -1.62 -3.14 -12.76
C GLN A 109 -0.82 -4.33 -12.22
N PRO A 110 -1.32 -5.04 -11.20
CA PRO A 110 -0.60 -6.18 -10.65
C PRO A 110 -0.55 -7.32 -11.67
N PRO A 111 0.56 -8.08 -11.71
CA PRO A 111 0.71 -9.19 -12.64
C PRO A 111 -0.26 -10.34 -12.29
N LEU A 112 -0.77 -11.01 -13.35
CA LEU A 112 -1.67 -12.15 -13.23
C LEU A 112 -0.87 -13.47 -13.26
N HIS A 113 -0.14 -13.77 -12.19
CA HIS A 113 0.53 -15.05 -12.01
C HIS A 113 0.27 -15.62 -10.61
N ARG A 114 0.70 -16.87 -10.39
CA ARG A 114 0.56 -17.50 -9.08
C ARG A 114 1.66 -17.03 -8.15
N PHE A 115 1.30 -16.80 -6.91
CA PHE A 115 2.19 -16.38 -5.83
C PHE A 115 2.29 -17.48 -4.77
N ASP A 116 3.37 -17.48 -4.00
CA ASP A 116 3.64 -18.46 -2.95
C ASP A 116 3.20 -17.98 -1.57
N CYS A 117 3.29 -16.67 -1.30
CA CYS A 117 2.87 -16.09 -0.02
C CYS A 117 2.01 -14.85 -0.24
N CYS A 118 0.75 -14.92 0.16
CA CYS A 118 -0.18 -13.80 0.02
C CYS A 118 -0.85 -13.41 1.32
N VAL A 119 -1.27 -12.15 1.36
CA VAL A 119 -2.14 -11.61 2.41
C VAL A 119 -3.50 -11.29 1.82
N LEU A 120 -4.55 -11.83 2.40
CA LEU A 120 -5.93 -11.59 2.02
C LEU A 120 -6.60 -10.73 3.10
N LEU A 121 -7.17 -9.61 2.70
CA LEU A 121 -7.73 -8.62 3.61
C LEU A 121 -9.22 -8.43 3.36
N GLU A 122 -10.04 -8.78 4.34
CA GLU A 122 -11.48 -8.58 4.30
C GLU A 122 -11.87 -7.34 5.09
N ASN A 123 -12.39 -6.31 4.39
CA ASN A 123 -12.99 -5.11 4.99
C ASN A 123 -12.06 -4.33 5.95
N ILE A 124 -10.79 -4.23 5.66
CA ILE A 124 -9.86 -3.36 6.41
C ILE A 124 -10.15 -1.90 6.08
N GLN A 125 -10.71 -1.16 7.02
CA GLN A 125 -11.28 0.18 6.75
C GLN A 125 -10.33 1.33 7.07
N ASP A 126 -9.37 1.17 7.99
CA ASP A 126 -8.40 2.23 8.26
C ASP A 126 -7.22 2.18 7.28
N PRO A 127 -7.01 3.26 6.48
CA PRO A 127 -5.90 3.31 5.52
C PRO A 127 -4.51 3.33 6.19
N GLY A 128 -4.42 3.69 7.47
CA GLY A 128 -3.18 3.60 8.25
C GLY A 128 -2.84 2.15 8.58
N ASN A 129 -3.83 1.36 9.02
CA ASN A 129 -3.67 -0.09 9.21
C ASN A 129 -3.31 -0.76 7.88
N LEU A 130 -4.05 -0.43 6.81
CA LEU A 130 -3.77 -0.99 5.49
C LEU A 130 -2.32 -0.70 5.05
N GLY A 131 -1.87 0.55 5.12
CA GLY A 131 -0.49 0.90 4.77
C GLY A 131 0.55 0.19 5.64
N SER A 132 0.30 0.04 6.94
CA SER A 132 1.17 -0.70 7.87
C SER A 132 1.22 -2.20 7.53
N ILE A 133 0.09 -2.78 7.12
CA ILE A 133 0.00 -4.17 6.64
C ILE A 133 0.83 -4.33 5.37
N LEU A 134 0.66 -3.45 4.38
CA LEU A 134 1.44 -3.49 3.14
C LEU A 134 2.95 -3.41 3.42
N ARG A 135 3.36 -2.51 4.32
CA ARG A 135 4.76 -2.38 4.73
C ARG A 135 5.30 -3.65 5.37
N THR A 136 4.53 -4.26 6.25
CA THR A 136 4.89 -5.51 6.91
C THR A 136 4.96 -6.66 5.91
N ALA A 137 3.98 -6.77 5.01
CA ALA A 137 3.94 -7.80 3.97
C ALA A 137 5.17 -7.72 3.05
N ALA A 138 5.52 -6.52 2.58
CA ALA A 138 6.72 -6.31 1.78
C ALA A 138 8.00 -6.67 2.55
N ALA A 139 8.10 -6.27 3.83
CA ALA A 139 9.27 -6.57 4.66
C ALA A 139 9.43 -8.07 4.95
N ALA A 140 8.33 -8.80 5.06
CA ALA A 140 8.33 -10.25 5.28
C ALA A 140 8.46 -11.07 3.98
N GLY A 141 8.58 -10.41 2.82
CA GLY A 141 8.71 -11.08 1.53
C GLY A 141 7.43 -11.75 1.05
N ALA A 142 6.26 -11.20 1.37
CA ALA A 142 5.02 -11.59 0.72
C ALA A 142 5.04 -11.13 -0.75
N ASP A 143 4.41 -11.91 -1.63
CA ASP A 143 4.37 -11.62 -3.07
C ASP A 143 3.24 -10.66 -3.42
N ALA A 144 2.06 -10.90 -2.82
CA ALA A 144 0.85 -10.16 -3.15
C ALA A 144 -0.06 -9.90 -1.95
N VAL A 145 -0.87 -8.85 -2.09
CA VAL A 145 -1.95 -8.52 -1.15
C VAL A 145 -3.26 -8.38 -1.93
N TYR A 146 -4.28 -9.10 -1.51
CA TYR A 146 -5.62 -9.06 -2.09
C TYR A 146 -6.58 -8.38 -1.12
N LEU A 147 -7.32 -7.40 -1.62
CA LEU A 147 -8.22 -6.56 -0.84
C LEU A 147 -9.67 -6.75 -1.33
N SER A 148 -10.57 -7.10 -0.43
CA SER A 148 -12.00 -7.11 -0.74
C SER A 148 -12.52 -5.70 -1.07
N SER A 149 -13.71 -5.62 -1.65
CA SER A 149 -14.35 -4.36 -2.02
C SER A 149 -14.60 -3.40 -0.84
N GLY A 150 -14.70 -3.93 0.40
CA GLY A 150 -14.88 -3.13 1.62
C GLY A 150 -13.59 -2.58 2.23
N CYS A 151 -12.42 -2.86 1.67
CA CYS A 151 -11.17 -2.32 2.16
C CYS A 151 -10.98 -0.84 1.80
N ALA A 152 -10.20 -0.14 2.63
CA ALA A 152 -9.66 1.17 2.29
C ALA A 152 -8.87 1.09 0.99
N GLU A 153 -8.79 2.22 0.27
CA GLU A 153 -8.03 2.33 -0.97
C GLU A 153 -6.52 2.23 -0.70
N ALA A 154 -5.86 1.24 -1.30
CA ALA A 154 -4.42 1.04 -1.12
C ALA A 154 -3.59 2.22 -1.64
N TRP A 155 -4.03 2.83 -2.73
CA TRP A 155 -3.34 3.95 -3.39
C TRP A 155 -3.81 5.32 -2.88
N SER A 156 -4.51 5.37 -1.73
CA SER A 156 -4.83 6.63 -1.05
C SER A 156 -3.57 7.27 -0.45
N PRO A 157 -3.49 8.61 -0.36
CA PRO A 157 -2.33 9.28 0.22
C PRO A 157 -1.99 8.80 1.65
N LYS A 158 -3.00 8.51 2.48
CA LYS A 158 -2.79 8.02 3.84
C LYS A 158 -2.20 6.60 3.86
N ALA A 159 -2.66 5.70 2.98
CA ALA A 159 -2.11 4.36 2.87
C ALA A 159 -0.69 4.36 2.28
N LEU A 160 -0.45 5.17 1.24
CA LEU A 160 0.88 5.35 0.65
C LEU A 160 1.92 5.81 1.68
N ARG A 161 1.58 6.82 2.48
CA ARG A 161 2.46 7.31 3.54
C ARG A 161 2.75 6.24 4.60
N ALA A 162 1.72 5.56 5.09
CA ALA A 162 1.89 4.49 6.09
C ALA A 162 2.69 3.31 5.51
N GLY A 163 2.55 3.03 4.22
CA GLY A 163 3.23 1.96 3.52
C GLY A 163 4.71 2.23 3.19
N MET A 164 5.16 3.52 3.23
CA MET A 164 6.58 3.90 3.08
C MET A 164 7.26 3.23 1.87
N GLY A 165 6.59 3.20 0.71
CA GLY A 165 7.14 2.63 -0.52
C GLY A 165 6.93 1.12 -0.71
N ALA A 166 6.30 0.41 0.23
CA ALA A 166 5.96 -1.01 0.11
C ALA A 166 5.10 -1.32 -1.12
N HIS A 167 4.30 -0.35 -1.56
CA HIS A 167 3.46 -0.44 -2.76
C HIS A 167 4.24 -0.80 -4.03
N PHE A 168 5.52 -0.47 -4.09
CA PHE A 168 6.38 -0.76 -5.24
C PHE A 168 7.09 -2.12 -5.15
N LYS A 169 6.81 -2.90 -4.09
CA LYS A 169 7.40 -4.23 -3.83
C LYS A 169 6.38 -5.36 -3.84
N LEU A 170 5.09 -5.04 -3.91
CA LEU A 170 3.98 -5.97 -3.80
C LEU A 170 3.10 -5.93 -5.04
N ALA A 171 2.54 -7.08 -5.42
CA ALA A 171 1.38 -7.13 -6.29
C ALA A 171 0.12 -6.82 -5.46
N ILE A 172 -0.50 -5.65 -5.67
CA ILE A 172 -1.67 -5.22 -4.89
C ILE A 172 -2.92 -5.34 -5.77
N HIS A 173 -3.81 -6.25 -5.38
CA HIS A 173 -5.07 -6.52 -6.05
C HIS A 173 -6.22 -5.95 -5.24
N GLU A 174 -6.80 -4.84 -5.68
CA GLU A 174 -7.98 -4.23 -5.03
C GLU A 174 -9.29 -4.78 -5.60
N GLN A 175 -10.38 -4.63 -4.84
CA GLN A 175 -11.75 -4.96 -5.24
C GLN A 175 -11.94 -6.44 -5.65
N GLN A 176 -11.30 -7.36 -4.91
CA GLN A 176 -11.30 -8.78 -5.24
C GLN A 176 -12.39 -9.56 -4.50
N GLU A 177 -12.92 -10.58 -5.18
CA GLU A 177 -13.73 -11.63 -4.56
C GLU A 177 -12.80 -12.67 -3.91
N LEU A 178 -12.58 -12.51 -2.60
CA LEU A 178 -11.61 -13.34 -1.87
C LEU A 178 -11.96 -14.82 -1.89
N THR A 179 -13.25 -15.18 -2.02
CA THR A 179 -13.73 -16.56 -2.17
C THR A 179 -13.15 -17.28 -3.37
N GLU A 180 -12.84 -16.56 -4.44
CA GLU A 180 -12.20 -17.11 -5.63
C GLU A 180 -10.68 -17.20 -5.45
N VAL A 181 -10.09 -16.22 -4.75
CA VAL A 181 -8.64 -16.15 -4.53
C VAL A 181 -8.15 -17.29 -3.65
N VAL A 182 -8.89 -17.67 -2.60
CA VAL A 182 -8.50 -18.72 -1.64
C VAL A 182 -8.26 -20.08 -2.31
N ASN A 183 -8.96 -20.38 -3.41
CA ASN A 183 -8.80 -21.63 -4.16
C ASN A 183 -7.44 -21.79 -4.85
N GLN A 184 -6.61 -20.75 -4.84
CA GLN A 184 -5.28 -20.77 -5.47
C GLN A 184 -4.18 -21.26 -4.51
N PHE A 185 -4.51 -21.48 -3.23
CA PHE A 185 -3.53 -21.81 -2.18
C PHE A 185 -3.77 -23.18 -1.58
N ASP A 186 -2.71 -23.86 -1.20
CA ASP A 186 -2.74 -25.16 -0.54
C ASP A 186 -3.22 -25.03 0.91
N ALA A 187 -2.90 -23.91 1.55
CA ALA A 187 -3.34 -23.57 2.89
C ALA A 187 -3.70 -22.09 3.02
N VAL A 188 -4.89 -21.83 3.57
CA VAL A 188 -5.38 -20.49 3.91
C VAL A 188 -5.53 -20.41 5.42
N PHE A 189 -4.64 -19.65 6.05
CA PHE A 189 -4.60 -19.44 7.49
C PHE A 189 -5.46 -18.21 7.86
N ALA A 190 -6.62 -18.45 8.44
CA ALA A 190 -7.54 -17.40 8.87
C ALA A 190 -7.40 -17.11 10.36
N THR A 191 -7.09 -15.86 10.69
CA THR A 191 -7.01 -15.43 12.10
C THR A 191 -8.41 -15.32 12.71
N SER A 192 -8.61 -15.99 13.84
CA SER A 192 -9.87 -15.94 14.59
C SER A 192 -9.61 -16.12 16.09
N SER A 193 -10.29 -15.32 16.91
CA SER A 193 -10.27 -15.48 18.37
C SER A 193 -10.93 -16.78 18.84
N ALA A 194 -11.84 -17.34 18.02
CA ALA A 194 -12.49 -18.61 18.30
C ALA A 194 -11.66 -19.85 17.89
N ALA A 195 -10.55 -19.65 17.18
CA ALA A 195 -9.69 -20.77 16.79
C ALA A 195 -8.93 -21.33 17.99
N THR A 196 -8.79 -22.65 18.04
CA THR A 196 -8.10 -23.36 19.11
C THR A 196 -6.64 -23.69 18.78
N GLN A 197 -6.31 -23.70 17.51
CA GLN A 197 -4.97 -24.04 17.04
C GLN A 197 -4.08 -22.80 16.94
N SER A 198 -2.94 -22.86 17.60
CA SER A 198 -1.95 -21.77 17.54
C SER A 198 -1.26 -21.75 16.18
N ILE A 199 -0.98 -20.54 15.66
CA ILE A 199 -0.17 -20.37 14.45
C ILE A 199 1.19 -21.07 14.54
N TYR A 200 1.78 -21.14 15.73
CA TYR A 200 3.09 -21.73 15.97
C TYR A 200 3.15 -23.27 15.82
N THR A 201 1.98 -23.92 15.64
CA THR A 201 1.91 -25.39 15.46
C THR A 201 1.89 -25.82 14.00
N TYR A 202 1.82 -24.87 13.07
CA TYR A 202 1.72 -25.15 11.64
C TYR A 202 3.04 -24.95 10.91
N ASP A 203 3.27 -25.73 9.84
CA ASP A 203 4.29 -25.42 8.82
C ASP A 203 3.74 -24.32 7.89
N LEU A 204 4.38 -23.16 7.91
CA LEU A 204 4.01 -21.97 7.13
C LEU A 204 4.91 -21.79 5.91
N THR A 205 5.80 -22.71 5.60
CA THR A 205 6.85 -22.54 4.59
C THR A 205 6.41 -22.85 3.17
N GLY A 206 5.24 -23.46 2.99
CA GLY A 206 4.67 -23.80 1.69
C GLY A 206 3.99 -22.63 0.98
N LYS A 207 3.14 -22.98 0.00
CA LYS A 207 2.30 -22.04 -0.71
C LYS A 207 1.08 -21.70 0.15
N VAL A 208 1.09 -20.51 0.74
CA VAL A 208 0.13 -20.14 1.80
C VAL A 208 -0.48 -18.77 1.57
N ALA A 209 -1.69 -18.59 2.04
CA ALA A 209 -2.32 -17.30 2.21
C ALA A 209 -2.70 -17.07 3.68
N PHE A 210 -2.53 -15.84 4.15
CA PHE A 210 -2.98 -15.40 5.46
C PHE A 210 -4.20 -14.49 5.29
N LEU A 211 -5.30 -14.84 5.92
CA LEU A 211 -6.57 -14.13 5.83
C LEU A 211 -6.85 -13.38 7.14
N PHE A 212 -7.06 -12.07 7.01
CA PHE A 212 -7.36 -11.17 8.12
C PHE A 212 -8.65 -10.41 7.85
N GLY A 213 -9.46 -10.25 8.88
CA GLY A 213 -10.74 -9.56 8.81
C GLY A 213 -10.71 -8.13 9.34
N ASN A 214 -11.88 -7.51 9.30
CA ASN A 214 -12.15 -6.16 9.80
C ASN A 214 -11.71 -5.99 11.26
N GLU A 215 -11.25 -4.80 11.61
CA GLU A 215 -10.70 -4.46 12.93
C GLU A 215 -11.70 -4.68 14.08
N GLY A 216 -12.99 -4.47 13.82
CA GLY A 216 -14.05 -4.64 14.84
C GLY A 216 -14.82 -5.95 14.70
N ALA A 217 -15.25 -6.26 13.47
CA ALA A 217 -16.13 -7.42 13.21
C ALA A 217 -15.37 -8.74 12.99
N GLY A 218 -14.05 -8.66 12.73
CA GLY A 218 -13.27 -9.84 12.34
C GLY A 218 -13.59 -10.31 10.92
N LEU A 219 -13.41 -11.60 10.68
CA LEU A 219 -13.76 -12.26 9.42
C LEU A 219 -15.25 -12.59 9.36
N SER A 220 -15.82 -12.46 8.16
CA SER A 220 -17.20 -12.88 7.92
C SER A 220 -17.35 -14.40 8.07
N PRO A 221 -18.57 -14.89 8.37
CA PRO A 221 -18.84 -16.34 8.39
C PRO A 221 -18.50 -17.04 7.09
N ALA A 222 -18.69 -16.36 5.96
CA ALA A 222 -18.34 -16.89 4.64
C ALA A 222 -16.83 -17.10 4.50
N MET A 223 -16.01 -16.13 4.92
CA MET A 223 -14.55 -16.24 4.88
C MET A 223 -14.04 -17.32 5.86
N LEU A 224 -14.62 -17.41 7.05
CA LEU A 224 -14.26 -18.46 8.01
C LEU A 224 -14.59 -19.86 7.49
N ALA A 225 -15.69 -20.01 6.75
CA ALA A 225 -16.12 -21.31 6.21
C ALA A 225 -15.19 -21.85 5.10
N ILE A 226 -14.55 -20.96 4.33
CA ILE A 226 -13.63 -21.35 3.25
C ILE A 226 -12.17 -21.43 3.70
N ALA A 227 -11.84 -20.91 4.87
CA ALA A 227 -10.50 -20.99 5.43
C ALA A 227 -10.14 -22.46 5.75
N THR A 228 -9.03 -22.94 5.20
CA THR A 228 -8.61 -24.32 5.43
C THR A 228 -7.97 -24.53 6.79
N ARG A 229 -7.47 -23.48 7.42
CA ARG A 229 -6.73 -23.51 8.69
C ARG A 229 -7.07 -22.29 9.56
N PRO A 230 -8.15 -22.35 10.38
CA PRO A 230 -8.37 -21.32 11.39
C PRO A 230 -7.25 -21.35 12.44
N ILE A 231 -6.68 -20.20 12.73
CA ILE A 231 -5.54 -20.03 13.63
C ILE A 231 -5.78 -18.94 14.66
N THR A 232 -5.18 -19.11 15.83
CA THR A 232 -5.09 -18.06 16.85
C THR A 232 -3.65 -17.67 17.12
N ILE A 233 -3.45 -16.41 17.49
CA ILE A 233 -2.20 -15.91 18.07
C ILE A 233 -2.38 -16.00 19.60
N PRO A 234 -1.57 -16.79 20.34
CA PRO A 234 -1.68 -16.90 21.79
C PRO A 234 -1.48 -15.55 22.48
N MET A 235 -2.40 -15.16 23.35
CA MET A 235 -2.38 -13.88 24.07
C MET A 235 -2.41 -14.13 25.58
N PRO A 236 -1.25 -14.39 26.22
CA PRO A 236 -1.18 -14.68 27.66
C PRO A 236 -1.60 -13.49 28.54
N GLY A 237 -1.59 -12.25 28.00
CA GLY A 237 -2.03 -11.04 28.68
C GLY A 237 -3.53 -10.89 28.87
N LYS A 238 -4.33 -11.87 28.43
CA LYS A 238 -5.79 -11.90 28.56
C LYS A 238 -6.51 -10.68 27.93
N ILE A 239 -6.01 -10.18 26.81
CA ILE A 239 -6.70 -9.24 25.93
C ILE A 239 -7.37 -10.01 24.77
N ASP A 240 -8.48 -9.48 24.26
CA ASP A 240 -9.32 -10.19 23.28
C ASP A 240 -8.73 -10.23 21.88
N SER A 241 -7.97 -9.21 21.50
CA SER A 241 -7.43 -9.08 20.14
C SER A 241 -6.19 -8.19 20.07
N LEU A 242 -5.42 -8.32 19.00
CA LEU A 242 -4.37 -7.40 18.57
C LEU A 242 -4.91 -6.44 17.50
N ASN A 243 -4.26 -5.29 17.36
CA ASN A 243 -4.42 -4.50 16.14
C ASN A 243 -4.13 -5.38 14.93
N VAL A 244 -4.90 -5.23 13.85
CA VAL A 244 -4.81 -6.11 12.67
C VAL A 244 -3.43 -6.08 12.02
N ALA A 245 -2.77 -4.92 11.94
CA ALA A 245 -1.40 -4.84 11.39
C ALA A 245 -0.38 -5.57 12.27
N ALA A 246 -0.58 -5.56 13.60
CA ALA A 246 0.24 -6.34 14.53
C ALA A 246 0.00 -7.85 14.35
N ALA A 247 -1.25 -8.28 14.18
CA ALA A 247 -1.57 -9.68 13.89
C ALA A 247 -0.92 -10.16 12.59
N VAL A 248 -0.99 -9.34 11.53
CA VAL A 248 -0.29 -9.62 10.26
C VAL A 248 1.22 -9.76 10.48
N ALA A 249 1.83 -8.88 11.27
CA ALA A 249 3.27 -8.93 11.55
C ALA A 249 3.66 -10.24 12.24
N VAL A 250 2.92 -10.65 13.27
CA VAL A 250 3.17 -11.91 13.99
C VAL A 250 3.09 -13.10 13.02
N CYS A 251 2.04 -13.17 12.19
CA CYS A 251 1.85 -14.29 11.28
C CYS A 251 2.94 -14.37 10.20
N LEU A 252 3.23 -13.26 9.55
CA LEU A 252 4.21 -13.24 8.46
C LEU A 252 5.64 -13.45 8.96
N PHE A 253 6.02 -12.86 10.10
CA PHE A 253 7.37 -13.04 10.65
C PHE A 253 7.56 -14.40 11.30
N GLU A 254 6.50 -15.09 11.75
CA GLU A 254 6.60 -16.51 12.10
C GLU A 254 6.95 -17.35 10.85
N ARG A 255 6.32 -17.08 9.71
CA ARG A 255 6.71 -17.72 8.45
C ARG A 255 8.17 -17.45 8.11
N VAL A 256 8.62 -16.20 8.20
CA VAL A 256 10.03 -15.83 7.97
C VAL A 256 10.96 -16.61 8.90
N ARG A 257 10.63 -16.68 10.19
CA ARG A 257 11.41 -17.47 11.16
C ARG A 257 11.55 -18.94 10.73
N GLN A 258 10.44 -19.55 10.29
CA GLN A 258 10.46 -20.94 9.85
C GLN A 258 11.30 -21.15 8.58
N LEU A 259 11.21 -20.23 7.61
CA LEU A 259 12.00 -20.29 6.40
C LEU A 259 13.51 -20.19 6.67
N LEU A 260 13.92 -19.32 7.62
CA LEU A 260 15.31 -19.17 8.02
C LEU A 260 15.87 -20.36 8.77
N LEU A 261 15.03 -21.21 9.36
CA LEU A 261 15.44 -22.43 10.07
C LEU A 261 15.47 -23.68 9.19
N LYS A 262 14.92 -23.63 7.97
CA LYS A 262 15.06 -24.76 7.04
C LYS A 262 16.50 -24.84 6.56
N PRO A 263 17.16 -25.98 6.72
CA PRO A 263 18.46 -26.18 6.10
C PRO A 263 18.33 -26.07 4.57
N VAL A 264 19.27 -25.38 3.94
CA VAL A 264 19.41 -25.27 2.47
C VAL A 264 19.73 -26.63 1.90
#